data_76d1e9cd8d871a438d6075e22bf5466b
#
_entry.id   76d1e9cd8d871a438d6075e22bf5466b
#
_cell.length_a   1.000
_cell.length_b   1.000
_cell.length_c   1.000
_cell.angle_alpha   90.00
_cell.angle_beta   90.00
_cell.angle_gamma   90.00
#
_symmetry.space_group_name_H-M   'P 1'
#
loop_
_entity.id
_entity.type
_entity.pdbx_description
1 polymer ?
#
loop_
_entity_poly.entity_id
_entity_poly.type
_entity_poly.pdbx_seq_one_letter_code
_entity_poly.pdbx_strand_id
1 'polypeptide(L)'
;MRVASKDALGAVEEWLQSPNVRVLLPGDQHWSLVRRMIIEGQASGVLVSDAEIAALTIENGGVLYTADRDFARFPGLRWVNPLTL
;
A
#
# COMPACT_ATOMS: atom_id res chain seq x y z
N MET A 1 2.38 16.06 5.01
CA MET A 1 3.40 16.58 5.95
C MET A 1 4.78 16.29 5.41
N ARG A 2 5.68 17.23 5.56
CA ARG A 2 7.04 17.09 5.07
C ARG A 2 7.99 16.91 6.25
N VAL A 3 8.78 15.84 6.22
CA VAL A 3 9.74 15.52 7.28
C VAL A 3 11.14 15.54 6.67
N ALA A 4 12.11 16.10 7.39
CA ALA A 4 13.51 16.07 6.95
C ALA A 4 13.98 14.63 6.82
N SER A 5 14.83 14.33 5.82
CA SER A 5 15.26 12.95 5.53
C SER A 5 15.84 12.24 6.75
N LYS A 6 16.63 12.94 7.57
CA LYS A 6 17.23 12.38 8.77
C LYS A 6 16.18 11.97 9.80
N ASP A 7 15.17 12.81 10.00
CA ASP A 7 14.08 12.52 10.95
C ASP A 7 13.17 11.42 10.40
N ALA A 8 12.97 11.40 9.08
CA ALA A 8 12.17 10.37 8.44
C ALA A 8 12.81 8.99 8.59
N LEU A 9 14.13 8.88 8.43
CA LEU A 9 14.84 7.62 8.62
C LEU A 9 14.74 7.13 10.06
N GLY A 10 14.95 8.04 11.04
CA GLY A 10 14.81 7.68 12.45
C GLY A 10 13.42 7.21 12.81
N ALA A 11 12.39 7.90 12.29
CA ALA A 11 11.00 7.51 12.51
C ALA A 11 10.69 6.15 11.92
N VAL A 12 11.18 5.86 10.72
CA VAL A 12 10.99 4.56 10.07
C VAL A 12 11.68 3.45 10.88
N GLU A 13 12.90 3.68 11.34
CA GLU A 13 13.64 2.70 12.12
C GLU A 13 12.92 2.36 13.43
N GLU A 14 12.44 3.38 14.15
CA GLU A 14 11.65 3.19 15.36
C GLU A 14 10.38 2.42 15.08
N TRP A 15 9.71 2.77 14.00
CA TRP A 15 8.47 2.14 13.59
C TRP A 15 8.67 0.66 13.27
N LEU A 16 9.73 0.32 12.55
CA LEU A 16 10.04 -1.07 12.20
C LEU A 16 10.45 -1.91 13.43
N GLN A 17 10.92 -1.28 14.49
CA GLN A 17 11.25 -1.96 15.73
C GLN A 17 10.06 -2.11 16.67
N SER A 18 8.93 -1.48 16.35
CA SER A 18 7.73 -1.59 17.16
C SER A 18 7.14 -3.00 17.08
N PRO A 19 6.70 -3.60 18.20
CA PRO A 19 6.10 -4.93 18.18
C PRO A 19 4.78 -4.99 17.44
N ASN A 20 4.17 -3.85 17.15
CA ASN A 20 2.90 -3.76 16.44
C ASN A 20 3.06 -3.57 14.92
N VAL A 21 4.30 -3.46 14.44
CA VAL A 21 4.59 -3.25 13.02
C VAL A 21 4.95 -4.58 12.37
N ARG A 22 4.36 -4.80 11.21
CA ARG A 22 4.66 -5.95 10.36
C ARG A 22 5.17 -5.45 9.03
N VAL A 23 6.28 -6.01 8.57
CA VAL A 23 6.80 -5.74 7.24
C VAL A 23 6.04 -6.66 6.27
N LEU A 24 5.38 -6.05 5.27
CA LEU A 24 4.66 -6.80 4.26
C LEU A 24 5.64 -7.23 3.16
N LEU A 25 5.65 -8.53 2.88
CA LEU A 25 6.53 -9.09 1.85
C LEU A 25 5.67 -9.71 0.74
N PRO A 26 6.15 -9.63 -0.51
CA PRO A 26 5.47 -10.30 -1.61
C PRO A 26 5.55 -11.83 -1.44
N GLY A 27 4.45 -12.49 -1.68
CA GLY A 27 4.38 -13.97 -1.68
C GLY A 27 4.32 -14.52 -3.08
N ASP A 28 3.99 -15.81 -3.19
CA ASP A 28 3.97 -16.53 -4.46
C ASP A 28 2.94 -15.98 -5.45
N GLN A 29 1.85 -15.41 -4.95
CA GLN A 29 0.77 -14.88 -5.77
C GLN A 29 0.92 -13.40 -6.09
N HIS A 30 2.00 -12.79 -5.65
CA HIS A 30 2.17 -11.33 -5.76
C HIS A 30 2.06 -10.85 -7.20
N TRP A 31 2.81 -11.46 -8.11
CA TRP A 31 2.81 -11.03 -9.51
C TRP A 31 1.44 -11.16 -10.17
N SER A 32 0.73 -12.26 -9.88
CA SER A 32 -0.63 -12.45 -10.40
C SER A 32 -1.58 -11.38 -9.90
N LEU A 33 -1.46 -11.00 -8.63
CA LEU A 33 -2.27 -9.95 -8.04
C LEU A 33 -1.93 -8.57 -8.61
N VAL A 34 -0.64 -8.25 -8.78
CA VAL A 34 -0.22 -6.99 -9.40
C VAL A 34 -0.79 -6.87 -10.80
N ARG A 35 -0.65 -7.94 -11.59
CA ARG A 35 -1.17 -7.97 -12.95
C ARG A 35 -2.68 -7.74 -12.97
N ARG A 36 -3.40 -8.40 -12.08
CA ARG A 36 -4.84 -8.23 -11.94
C ARG A 36 -5.21 -6.80 -11.59
N MET A 37 -4.48 -6.18 -10.65
CA MET A 37 -4.74 -4.80 -10.28
C MET A 37 -4.49 -3.84 -11.44
N ILE A 38 -3.43 -4.07 -12.21
CA ILE A 38 -3.14 -3.25 -13.39
C ILE A 38 -4.27 -3.34 -14.41
N ILE A 39 -4.71 -4.55 -14.71
CA ILE A 39 -5.74 -4.79 -15.73
C ILE A 39 -7.11 -4.31 -15.25
N GLU A 40 -7.58 -4.79 -14.12
CA GLU A 40 -8.92 -4.48 -13.62
C GLU A 40 -9.04 -3.06 -13.09
N GLY A 41 -7.96 -2.52 -12.52
CA GLY A 41 -7.91 -1.14 -12.07
C GLY A 41 -7.60 -0.14 -13.19
N GLN A 42 -7.30 -0.63 -14.39
CA GLN A 42 -6.92 0.21 -15.53
C GLN A 42 -5.77 1.15 -15.17
N ALA A 43 -4.78 0.61 -14.46
CA ALA A 43 -3.64 1.38 -14.01
C ALA A 43 -2.60 1.55 -15.11
N SER A 44 -2.07 2.75 -15.24
CA SER A 44 -0.97 3.06 -16.16
C SER A 44 -0.11 4.16 -15.55
N GLY A 45 1.13 4.28 -16.01
CA GLY A 45 2.04 5.30 -15.52
C GLY A 45 2.28 5.15 -14.02
N VAL A 46 2.11 6.24 -13.28
CA VAL A 46 2.33 6.27 -11.83
C VAL A 46 1.38 5.35 -11.06
N LEU A 47 0.24 5.00 -11.65
CA LEU A 47 -0.74 4.14 -11.01
C LEU A 47 -0.28 2.67 -10.94
N VAL A 48 0.76 2.30 -11.68
CA VAL A 48 1.34 0.96 -11.61
C VAL A 48 1.95 0.72 -10.23
N SER A 49 2.60 1.72 -9.65
CA SER A 49 3.12 1.62 -8.28
C SER A 49 1.99 1.44 -7.27
N ASP A 50 0.86 2.13 -7.48
CA ASP A 50 -0.32 1.98 -6.64
C ASP A 50 -0.89 0.56 -6.74
N ALA A 51 -0.85 -0.03 -7.94
CA ALA A 51 -1.28 -1.41 -8.15
C ALA A 51 -0.43 -2.40 -7.34
N GLU A 52 0.87 -2.15 -7.24
CA GLU A 52 1.76 -2.97 -6.41
C GLU A 52 1.39 -2.87 -4.93
N ILE A 53 1.13 -1.66 -4.45
CA ILE A 53 0.70 -1.43 -3.06
C ILE A 53 -0.63 -2.14 -2.80
N ALA A 54 -1.58 -2.02 -3.71
CA ALA A 54 -2.88 -2.67 -3.57
C ALA A 54 -2.73 -4.20 -3.51
N ALA A 55 -1.93 -4.77 -4.41
CA ALA A 55 -1.69 -6.21 -4.45
C ALA A 55 -1.04 -6.69 -3.15
N LEU A 56 -0.03 -5.98 -2.67
CA LEU A 56 0.66 -6.34 -1.43
C LEU A 56 -0.30 -6.30 -0.23
N THR A 57 -1.16 -5.29 -0.17
CA THR A 57 -2.16 -5.15 0.88
C THR A 57 -3.16 -6.32 0.85
N ILE A 58 -3.70 -6.65 -0.33
CA ILE A 58 -4.64 -7.76 -0.49
C ILE A 58 -3.99 -9.08 -0.11
N GLU A 59 -2.78 -9.32 -0.60
CA GLU A 59 -2.06 -10.56 -0.36
C GLU A 59 -1.84 -10.83 1.12
N ASN A 60 -1.65 -9.78 1.90
CA ASN A 60 -1.42 -9.88 3.35
C ASN A 60 -2.70 -9.72 4.18
N GLY A 61 -3.85 -9.66 3.55
CA GLY A 61 -5.13 -9.53 4.24
C GLY A 61 -5.30 -8.23 5.00
N GLY A 62 -4.61 -7.18 4.56
CA GLY A 62 -4.58 -5.92 5.26
C GLY A 62 -5.65 -4.92 4.83
N VAL A 63 -5.59 -3.76 5.45
CA VAL A 63 -6.40 -2.60 5.10
C VAL A 63 -5.42 -1.44 4.86
N LEU A 64 -5.56 -0.78 3.71
CA LEU A 64 -4.72 0.35 3.37
C LEU A 64 -5.32 1.65 3.91
N TYR A 65 -4.56 2.40 4.67
CA TYR A 65 -4.98 3.73 5.14
C TYR A 65 -4.35 4.77 4.23
N THR A 66 -5.19 5.45 3.47
CA THR A 66 -4.73 6.46 2.51
C THR A 66 -5.83 7.49 2.24
N ALA A 67 -5.43 8.73 2.01
CA ALA A 67 -6.33 9.79 1.56
C ALA A 67 -6.45 9.83 0.03
N ASP A 68 -5.68 9.02 -0.69
CA ASP A 68 -5.67 9.00 -2.14
C ASP A 68 -6.81 8.15 -2.69
N ARG A 69 -7.77 8.81 -3.33
CA ARG A 69 -8.94 8.15 -3.89
C ARG A 69 -8.64 7.27 -5.11
N ASP A 70 -7.46 7.41 -5.71
CA ASP A 70 -7.08 6.56 -6.82
C ASP A 70 -7.06 5.08 -6.45
N PHE A 71 -6.89 4.76 -5.17
CA PHE A 71 -6.95 3.38 -4.69
C PHE A 71 -8.34 2.75 -4.78
N ALA A 72 -9.40 3.54 -4.95
CA ALA A 72 -10.75 3.01 -5.16
C ALA A 72 -10.89 2.20 -6.44
N ARG A 73 -9.96 2.36 -7.39
CA ARG A 73 -9.99 1.64 -8.66
C ARG A 73 -9.63 0.16 -8.55
N PHE A 74 -8.99 -0.26 -7.44
CA PHE A 74 -8.47 -1.62 -7.32
C PHE A 74 -9.52 -2.55 -6.67
N PRO A 75 -10.05 -3.54 -7.42
CA PRO A 75 -11.04 -4.45 -6.87
C PRO A 75 -10.43 -5.36 -5.80
N GLY A 76 -11.19 -5.60 -4.75
CA GLY A 76 -10.76 -6.45 -3.66
C GLY A 76 -9.90 -5.74 -2.62
N LEU A 77 -9.44 -4.53 -2.89
CA LEU A 77 -8.68 -3.76 -1.94
C LEU A 77 -9.61 -3.15 -0.89
N ARG A 78 -9.29 -3.39 0.38
CA ARG A 78 -9.92 -2.66 1.48
C ARG A 78 -9.06 -1.47 1.83
N TRP A 79 -9.62 -0.29 1.75
CA TRP A 79 -8.90 0.92 2.08
C TRP A 79 -9.79 1.90 2.84
N VAL A 80 -9.16 2.72 3.64
CA VAL A 80 -9.84 3.69 4.51
C VAL A 80 -9.12 5.02 4.40
N ASN A 81 -9.89 6.09 4.29
CA ASN A 81 -9.33 7.43 4.37
C ASN A 81 -9.32 7.86 5.85
N PRO A 82 -8.13 8.00 6.47
CA PRO A 82 -8.04 8.33 7.88
C PRO A 82 -8.56 9.74 8.21
N LEU A 83 -8.67 10.59 7.19
CA LEU A 83 -9.15 11.98 7.39
C LEU A 83 -10.67 12.08 7.49
N THR A 84 -11.38 11.00 7.10
CA THR A 84 -12.86 10.99 7.11
C THR A 84 -13.45 9.96 8.07
N LEU A 85 -12.63 9.38 8.90
CA LEU A 85 -13.07 8.44 9.93
C LEU A 85 -13.86 9.13 11.03
#